data_0428292552c70653f291108d3bcb67a7
#
_entry.id   0428292552c70653f291108d3bcb67a7
#
_cell.length_a   1.000
_cell.length_b   1.000
_cell.length_c   1.000
_cell.angle_alpha   90.00
_cell.angle_beta   90.00
_cell.angle_gamma   90.00
#
_symmetry.space_group_name_H-M   'P 1'
#
loop_
_entity.id
_entity.type
_entity.pdbx_description
1 polymer ?
#
loop_
_entity_poly.entity_id
_entity_poly.type
_entity_poly.pdbx_seq_one_letter_code
_entity_poly.pdbx_strand_id
1 'polypeptide(L)'
;MLWLAGVMGLMAVGAVTLVEIETPPEEEMPEGDIPHGGPGTVGDILSGSDDSETVQGGTGDDQLGGYGGNDLLQGGGGADDLHGHDGNDTLRGGDGGDNLHGNDGDDDLFGGAGNDSVFGHNGDDFLFGGAGNDALQGSAGDDLLNGEAGNDALQGGLGDDALRGGAGEDTLFGGWGDDTLFGGWGDDTLTGADDLQSRDYLNGGGGDDLIVAGAGDVVTSGEGTDQIALGDWIGQGGAAQIMDYHADDDSLLFVWDDSSANGAEPPLSILPDPEDAGQTLVLLDDIIVARVVGDSVTTDDIALIPLSAAFDLGLAA
;
A
#
# COMPACT_ATOMS: atom_id res chain seq x y z
N MET A 1 15.69 23.66 3.83
CA MET A 1 14.78 24.78 3.53
C MET A 1 14.62 24.83 2.02
N LEU A 2 13.77 23.97 1.47
CA LEU A 2 13.24 24.12 0.11
C LEU A 2 11.75 23.82 0.17
N TRP A 3 10.97 24.81 -0.15
CA TRP A 3 9.54 24.75 -0.34
C TRP A 3 9.26 24.09 -1.69
N LEU A 4 8.46 23.04 -1.72
CA LEU A 4 7.73 22.65 -2.92
C LEU A 4 6.27 23.04 -2.72
N ALA A 5 5.90 24.14 -3.31
CA ALA A 5 4.52 24.56 -3.52
C ALA A 5 4.13 24.18 -4.95
N GLY A 6 3.09 23.45 -5.07
CA GLY A 6 2.40 23.15 -6.31
C GLY A 6 1.50 21.95 -6.07
N VAL A 7 0.32 22.08 -6.19
CA VAL A 7 -0.72 22.48 -7.05
C VAL A 7 -2.06 22.25 -6.36
N MET A 8 -2.85 23.28 -6.25
CA MET A 8 -4.26 23.16 -5.93
C MET A 8 -5.01 22.78 -7.19
N GLY A 9 -5.58 21.61 -7.19
CA GLY A 9 -6.77 21.29 -7.97
C GLY A 9 -7.88 20.96 -6.99
N LEU A 10 -8.68 21.95 -6.65
CA LEU A 10 -9.80 21.83 -5.73
C LEU A 10 -11.00 21.27 -6.47
N MET A 11 -11.32 19.99 -6.29
CA MET A 11 -12.68 19.50 -6.46
C MET A 11 -13.11 18.76 -5.20
N ALA A 12 -14.18 19.26 -4.61
CA ALA A 12 -14.72 18.80 -3.35
C ALA A 12 -15.50 17.50 -3.56
N VAL A 13 -14.88 16.39 -3.28
CA VAL A 13 -15.59 15.16 -2.93
C VAL A 13 -14.78 14.49 -1.81
N GLY A 14 -15.31 14.51 -0.60
CA GLY A 14 -14.77 13.85 0.58
C GLY A 14 -13.39 14.40 0.97
N ALA A 15 -13.28 15.05 2.10
CA ALA A 15 -11.99 15.52 2.62
C ALA A 15 -11.09 14.33 2.91
N VAL A 16 -10.28 13.93 1.92
CA VAL A 16 -9.05 13.19 2.20
C VAL A 16 -8.14 14.20 2.88
N THR A 17 -8.05 14.14 4.18
CA THR A 17 -6.98 14.83 4.89
C THR A 17 -5.70 14.12 4.49
N LEU A 18 -4.89 14.76 3.65
CA LEU A 18 -3.48 14.40 3.53
C LEU A 18 -2.91 14.39 4.95
N VAL A 19 -2.71 13.21 5.49
CA VAL A 19 -1.91 13.05 6.70
C VAL A 19 -0.49 13.40 6.26
N GLU A 20 -0.02 14.59 6.63
CA GLU A 20 1.41 14.86 6.59
C GLU A 20 2.02 13.93 7.62
N ILE A 21 2.69 12.88 7.16
CA ILE A 21 3.46 11.99 8.02
C ILE A 21 4.65 12.80 8.50
N GLU A 22 4.50 13.43 9.65
CA GLU A 22 5.64 13.97 10.41
C GLU A 22 6.25 12.78 11.14
N THR A 23 7.55 12.54 10.96
CA THR A 23 8.29 11.62 11.83
C THR A 23 7.98 11.96 13.28
N PRO A 24 7.64 10.98 14.12
CA PRO A 24 7.37 11.22 15.52
C PRO A 24 8.54 11.98 16.18
N PRO A 25 8.29 12.91 17.11
CA PRO A 25 9.37 13.55 17.84
C PRO A 25 10.16 12.50 18.64
N GLU A 26 11.48 12.62 18.63
CA GLU A 26 12.35 11.80 19.51
C GLU A 26 11.90 11.99 20.96
N GLU A 27 11.14 11.06 21.52
CA GLU A 27 10.80 11.05 22.94
C GLU A 27 11.99 10.52 23.73
N GLU A 28 12.42 11.29 24.75
CA GLU A 28 13.43 10.83 25.72
C GLU A 28 12.81 9.71 26.57
N MET A 29 13.25 8.49 26.37
CA MET A 29 12.81 7.29 27.07
C MET A 29 13.34 7.24 28.52
N PRO A 30 12.62 6.65 29.49
CA PRO A 30 13.07 6.52 30.87
C PRO A 30 14.23 5.52 31.00
N GLU A 31 15.15 5.81 31.93
CA GLU A 31 16.39 5.09 32.18
C GLU A 31 16.16 3.66 32.74
N GLY A 32 16.23 2.68 31.87
CA GLY A 32 16.47 1.27 32.22
C GLY A 32 17.44 0.69 31.20
N ASP A 33 18.74 0.99 31.33
CA ASP A 33 19.75 0.53 30.36
C ASP A 33 20.03 -0.97 30.51
N ILE A 34 19.78 -1.74 29.46
CA ILE A 34 20.36 -3.06 29.25
C ILE A 34 21.72 -2.90 28.55
N PRO A 35 22.70 -3.78 28.83
CA PRO A 35 24.06 -3.60 28.35
C PRO A 35 24.13 -3.51 26.82
N HIS A 36 24.74 -2.41 26.36
CA HIS A 36 25.08 -2.19 24.97
C HIS A 36 25.97 -3.30 24.43
N GLY A 37 25.64 -3.84 23.26
CA GLY A 37 26.60 -4.58 22.45
C GLY A 37 27.86 -3.72 22.27
N GLY A 38 29.05 -4.32 22.38
CA GLY A 38 30.29 -3.58 22.20
C GLY A 38 30.49 -3.19 20.74
N PRO A 39 31.40 -2.26 20.40
CA PRO A 39 31.75 -1.95 19.01
C PRO A 39 32.49 -3.14 18.39
N GLY A 40 31.76 -4.19 18.03
CA GLY A 40 32.27 -5.44 17.47
C GLY A 40 31.55 -5.79 16.17
N THR A 41 32.29 -6.43 15.25
CA THR A 41 31.80 -6.94 13.98
C THR A 41 31.17 -8.33 14.11
N VAL A 42 30.75 -8.73 15.30
CA VAL A 42 30.12 -10.03 15.59
C VAL A 42 28.74 -9.75 16.15
N GLY A 43 27.72 -10.33 15.57
CA GLY A 43 26.34 -10.17 16.01
C GLY A 43 26.14 -10.56 17.48
N ASP A 44 25.38 -9.75 18.19
CA ASP A 44 25.02 -9.94 19.58
C ASP A 44 23.60 -10.53 19.70
N ILE A 45 23.30 -11.22 20.80
CA ILE A 45 21.95 -11.67 21.14
C ILE A 45 21.55 -10.98 22.45
N LEU A 46 20.61 -10.04 22.35
CA LEU A 46 20.19 -9.21 23.46
C LEU A 46 18.70 -9.42 23.74
N SER A 47 18.34 -9.48 24.99
CA SER A 47 16.96 -9.72 25.42
C SER A 47 16.58 -8.75 26.52
N GLY A 48 15.41 -8.13 26.37
CA GLY A 48 14.75 -7.35 27.39
C GLY A 48 14.05 -8.19 28.46
N SER A 49 13.05 -7.60 29.08
CA SER A 49 12.24 -8.20 30.16
C SER A 49 10.73 -7.93 29.91
N ASP A 50 9.92 -7.91 30.96
CA ASP A 50 8.51 -7.50 30.89
C ASP A 50 8.31 -5.99 31.27
N ASP A 51 9.38 -5.22 31.39
CA ASP A 51 9.33 -3.77 31.66
C ASP A 51 9.79 -3.01 30.38
N SER A 52 9.46 -1.72 30.26
CA SER A 52 9.88 -0.90 29.12
C SER A 52 11.36 -0.55 29.16
N GLU A 53 12.09 -0.90 28.09
CA GLU A 53 13.56 -0.83 28.03
C GLU A 53 14.09 -0.20 26.74
N THR A 54 15.39 0.02 26.71
CA THR A 54 16.15 0.32 25.49
C THR A 54 17.20 -0.76 25.25
N VAL A 55 17.14 -1.40 24.09
CA VAL A 55 18.09 -2.45 23.67
C VAL A 55 18.81 -1.96 22.42
N GLN A 56 20.17 -2.04 22.41
CA GLN A 56 21.00 -1.61 21.28
C GLN A 56 21.97 -2.70 20.87
N GLY A 57 21.93 -3.13 19.59
CA GLY A 57 22.83 -4.09 18.98
C GLY A 57 24.20 -3.48 18.70
N GLY A 58 24.27 -2.55 17.80
CA GLY A 58 25.51 -1.83 17.48
C GLY A 58 25.97 -2.02 16.04
N THR A 59 27.02 -2.79 15.80
CA THR A 59 27.48 -3.13 14.46
C THR A 59 27.65 -4.64 14.35
N GLY A 60 27.15 -5.25 13.32
CA GLY A 60 27.14 -6.69 13.12
C GLY A 60 25.71 -7.18 13.04
N ASP A 61 25.51 -8.42 12.71
CA ASP A 61 24.17 -9.00 12.51
C ASP A 61 23.62 -9.42 13.88
N ASP A 62 22.77 -8.57 14.47
CA ASP A 62 22.29 -8.67 15.85
C ASP A 62 20.90 -9.32 15.95
N GLN A 63 20.58 -9.90 17.11
CA GLN A 63 19.25 -10.39 17.46
C GLN A 63 18.77 -9.72 18.74
N LEU A 64 17.67 -8.94 18.64
CA LEU A 64 17.13 -8.15 19.73
C LEU A 64 15.68 -8.57 20.03
N GLY A 65 15.35 -8.74 21.32
CA GLY A 65 13.99 -9.02 21.76
C GLY A 65 13.59 -8.11 22.92
N GLY A 66 12.40 -7.44 22.83
CA GLY A 66 11.83 -6.61 23.89
C GLY A 66 11.16 -7.46 24.96
N TYR A 67 10.28 -8.37 24.59
CA TYR A 67 9.38 -9.22 25.34
C TYR A 67 8.09 -8.54 25.77
N GLY A 68 8.07 -7.69 26.75
CA GLY A 68 6.88 -7.02 27.17
C GLY A 68 7.13 -5.66 27.76
N GLY A 69 6.16 -4.78 27.68
CA GLY A 69 6.35 -3.36 27.94
C GLY A 69 6.44 -2.58 26.63
N ASN A 70 6.73 -1.29 26.70
CA ASN A 70 6.92 -0.49 25.50
C ASN A 70 8.42 -0.25 25.33
N ASP A 71 9.02 -0.90 24.35
CA ASP A 71 10.46 -0.98 24.20
C ASP A 71 10.99 -0.12 23.05
N LEU A 72 12.29 0.25 23.15
CA LEU A 72 13.03 0.82 22.04
C LEU A 72 14.17 -0.14 21.66
N LEU A 73 14.05 -0.78 20.49
CA LEU A 73 15.05 -1.67 19.94
C LEU A 73 15.79 -0.96 18.79
N GLN A 74 17.11 -1.00 18.80
CA GLN A 74 17.96 -0.42 17.76
C GLN A 74 19.02 -1.45 17.31
N GLY A 75 18.88 -1.96 16.08
CA GLY A 75 19.85 -2.88 15.48
C GLY A 75 21.18 -2.18 15.25
N GLY A 76 21.18 -1.22 14.37
CA GLY A 76 22.32 -0.35 14.11
C GLY A 76 22.95 -0.56 12.76
N GLY A 77 23.91 -1.42 12.60
CA GLY A 77 24.46 -1.72 11.29
C GLY A 77 24.87 -3.17 11.15
N GLY A 78 24.41 -3.81 10.11
CA GLY A 78 24.45 -5.24 9.87
C GLY A 78 23.11 -5.72 9.39
N ALA A 79 22.87 -7.00 9.35
CA ALA A 79 21.57 -7.57 9.08
C ALA A 79 20.94 -8.04 10.39
N ASP A 80 20.03 -7.23 10.92
CA ASP A 80 19.54 -7.37 12.28
C ASP A 80 18.15 -8.04 12.32
N ASP A 81 17.83 -8.73 13.43
CA ASP A 81 16.57 -9.41 13.67
C ASP A 81 15.96 -8.90 14.98
N LEU A 82 14.91 -8.05 14.88
CA LEU A 82 14.30 -7.33 15.97
C LEU A 82 12.88 -7.82 16.24
N HIS A 83 12.56 -8.12 17.49
CA HIS A 83 11.22 -8.52 17.94
C HIS A 83 10.77 -7.69 19.14
N GLY A 84 9.69 -6.90 18.96
CA GLY A 84 9.06 -6.12 20.03
C GLY A 84 8.38 -7.03 21.04
N HIS A 85 7.47 -7.88 20.59
CA HIS A 85 6.60 -8.82 21.30
C HIS A 85 5.32 -8.14 21.85
N ASP A 86 5.11 -8.07 23.21
CA ASP A 86 3.89 -7.53 23.80
C ASP A 86 4.09 -6.05 24.19
N GLY A 87 3.36 -5.13 23.62
CA GLY A 87 3.42 -3.71 23.99
C GLY A 87 3.52 -2.81 22.77
N ASN A 88 3.51 -1.50 22.98
CA ASN A 88 3.67 -0.55 21.88
C ASN A 88 5.15 -0.21 21.77
N ASP A 89 5.80 -0.80 20.80
CA ASP A 89 7.26 -0.81 20.66
C ASP A 89 7.76 0.16 19.58
N THR A 90 9.03 0.53 19.66
CA THR A 90 9.72 1.25 18.59
C THR A 90 10.94 0.44 18.14
N LEU A 91 10.92 -0.03 16.91
CA LEU A 91 11.98 -0.82 16.30
C LEU A 91 12.70 -0.04 15.21
N ARG A 92 14.03 -0.04 15.24
CA ARG A 92 14.87 0.59 14.21
C ARG A 92 15.95 -0.39 13.76
N GLY A 93 15.88 -0.84 12.51
CA GLY A 93 16.88 -1.70 11.89
C GLY A 93 18.20 -0.95 11.76
N GLY A 94 18.27 -0.02 10.85
CA GLY A 94 19.42 0.86 10.67
C GLY A 94 20.10 0.74 9.30
N ASP A 95 21.40 0.45 9.26
CA ASP A 95 22.11 0.18 8.01
C ASP A 95 22.16 -1.34 7.79
N GLY A 96 21.56 -1.87 6.76
CA GLY A 96 21.65 -3.29 6.44
C GLY A 96 20.38 -3.85 5.84
N GLY A 97 20.21 -5.13 5.81
CA GLY A 97 18.96 -5.76 5.40
C GLY A 97 18.31 -6.41 6.61
N ASP A 98 17.38 -5.69 7.24
CA ASP A 98 16.90 -6.00 8.57
C ASP A 98 15.54 -6.73 8.55
N ASN A 99 15.23 -7.41 9.65
CA ASN A 99 13.99 -8.12 9.86
C ASN A 99 13.32 -7.63 11.15
N LEU A 100 12.22 -6.89 11.05
CA LEU A 100 11.54 -6.25 12.15
C LEU A 100 10.16 -6.86 12.37
N HIS A 101 9.84 -7.23 13.60
CA HIS A 101 8.55 -7.75 14.03
C HIS A 101 8.03 -6.98 15.23
N GLY A 102 6.92 -6.21 15.05
CA GLY A 102 6.22 -5.54 16.15
C GLY A 102 5.60 -6.56 17.09
N ASN A 103 4.73 -7.38 16.60
CA ASN A 103 3.91 -8.45 17.19
C ASN A 103 2.61 -7.93 17.81
N ASP A 104 2.42 -7.85 19.16
CA ASP A 104 1.16 -7.43 19.77
C ASP A 104 1.27 -5.99 20.31
N GLY A 105 0.50 -5.08 19.76
CA GLY A 105 0.47 -3.66 20.19
C GLY A 105 0.52 -2.72 19.00
N ASP A 106 0.38 -1.42 19.26
CA ASP A 106 0.49 -0.40 18.22
C ASP A 106 1.95 0.02 18.12
N ASP A 107 2.66 -0.41 17.09
CA ASP A 107 4.11 -0.36 16.99
C ASP A 107 4.61 0.67 15.96
N ASP A 108 5.81 1.23 16.20
CA ASP A 108 6.55 2.09 15.27
C ASP A 108 7.79 1.35 14.74
N LEU A 109 7.79 0.94 13.46
CA LEU A 109 8.85 0.16 12.84
C LEU A 109 9.55 0.94 11.72
N PHE A 110 10.87 1.00 11.78
CA PHE A 110 11.73 1.70 10.80
C PHE A 110 12.83 0.75 10.31
N GLY A 111 12.75 0.31 9.04
CA GLY A 111 13.78 -0.53 8.40
C GLY A 111 15.10 0.24 8.32
N GLY A 112 15.15 1.28 7.53
CA GLY A 112 16.29 2.18 7.45
C GLY A 112 16.97 2.19 6.08
N ALA A 113 18.20 1.71 5.99
CA ALA A 113 18.91 1.67 4.73
C ALA A 113 19.29 0.22 4.39
N GLY A 114 18.79 -0.28 3.29
CA GLY A 114 19.01 -1.65 2.84
C GLY A 114 17.70 -2.25 2.34
N ASN A 115 17.65 -3.53 2.18
CA ASN A 115 16.42 -4.21 1.78
C ASN A 115 15.83 -4.90 3.01
N ASP A 116 14.79 -4.30 3.57
CA ASP A 116 14.26 -4.66 4.86
C ASP A 116 12.96 -5.49 4.75
N SER A 117 12.67 -6.25 5.79
CA SER A 117 11.41 -6.96 5.97
C SER A 117 10.76 -6.50 7.27
N VAL A 118 9.61 -5.83 7.17
CA VAL A 118 8.96 -5.16 8.29
C VAL A 118 7.55 -5.68 8.47
N PHE A 119 7.25 -6.22 9.65
CA PHE A 119 5.99 -6.87 9.99
C PHE A 119 5.39 -6.21 11.25
N GLY A 120 4.21 -5.57 11.11
CA GLY A 120 3.46 -5.02 12.24
C GLY A 120 2.86 -6.13 13.10
N HIS A 121 2.06 -6.98 12.53
CA HIS A 121 1.26 -8.09 13.06
C HIS A 121 -0.09 -7.68 13.65
N ASN A 122 -0.26 -7.48 14.95
CA ASN A 122 -1.52 -7.13 15.59
C ASN A 122 -1.45 -5.76 16.22
N GLY A 123 -2.33 -4.87 15.85
CA GLY A 123 -2.40 -3.50 16.35
C GLY A 123 -2.45 -2.52 15.19
N ASP A 124 -2.62 -1.24 15.50
CA ASP A 124 -2.61 -0.17 14.51
C ASP A 124 -1.16 0.32 14.38
N ASP A 125 -0.43 -0.15 13.36
CA ASP A 125 1.01 -0.05 13.25
C ASP A 125 1.49 1.05 12.28
N PHE A 126 2.71 1.57 12.52
CA PHE A 126 3.42 2.48 11.61
C PHE A 126 4.69 1.82 11.08
N LEU A 127 4.73 1.51 9.77
CA LEU A 127 5.83 0.83 9.11
C LEU A 127 6.50 1.73 8.07
N PHE A 128 7.82 1.87 8.17
CA PHE A 128 8.66 2.61 7.22
C PHE A 128 9.78 1.71 6.71
N GLY A 129 9.86 1.51 5.37
CA GLY A 129 10.94 0.77 4.73
C GLY A 129 12.23 1.57 4.76
N GLY A 130 12.22 2.69 4.07
CA GLY A 130 13.34 3.61 4.02
C GLY A 130 14.03 3.65 2.67
N ALA A 131 15.30 3.29 2.62
CA ALA A 131 16.04 3.27 1.36
C ALA A 131 16.44 1.84 0.97
N GLY A 132 15.95 1.36 -0.14
CA GLY A 132 16.19 -0.01 -0.62
C GLY A 132 14.91 -0.61 -1.17
N ASN A 133 14.93 -1.88 -1.46
CA ASN A 133 13.72 -2.58 -1.90
C ASN A 133 13.15 -3.36 -0.72
N ASP A 134 12.09 -2.83 -0.14
CA ASP A 134 11.58 -3.26 1.14
C ASP A 134 10.30 -4.10 1.01
N ALA A 135 10.03 -4.92 2.02
CA ALA A 135 8.81 -5.68 2.13
C ALA A 135 8.10 -5.34 3.46
N LEU A 136 6.95 -4.65 3.38
CA LEU A 136 6.18 -4.20 4.53
C LEU A 136 4.85 -4.94 4.60
N GLN A 137 4.49 -5.41 5.78
CA GLN A 137 3.21 -6.06 6.03
C GLN A 137 2.61 -5.58 7.36
N GLY A 138 1.43 -4.92 7.29
CA GLY A 138 0.68 -4.50 8.47
C GLY A 138 0.09 -5.68 9.21
N SER A 139 -0.77 -6.40 8.59
CA SER A 139 -1.49 -7.64 8.95
C SER A 139 -2.85 -7.41 9.58
N ALA A 140 -3.00 -6.97 10.81
CA ALA A 140 -4.30 -6.80 11.45
C ALA A 140 -4.35 -5.55 12.34
N GLY A 141 -5.19 -4.62 11.97
CA GLY A 141 -5.35 -3.29 12.53
C GLY A 141 -5.49 -2.28 11.41
N ASP A 142 -5.64 -1.02 11.75
CA ASP A 142 -5.67 0.07 10.76
C ASP A 142 -4.23 0.60 10.63
N ASP A 143 -3.49 0.08 9.63
CA ASP A 143 -2.04 0.25 9.52
C ASP A 143 -1.63 1.41 8.58
N LEU A 144 -0.43 1.97 8.83
CA LEU A 144 0.19 2.95 7.95
C LEU A 144 1.55 2.45 7.47
N LEU A 145 1.66 2.20 6.15
CA LEU A 145 2.84 1.68 5.50
C LEU A 145 3.44 2.69 4.51
N ASN A 146 4.75 2.91 4.58
CA ASN A 146 5.48 3.79 3.67
C ASN A 146 6.79 3.13 3.21
N GLY A 147 6.90 2.79 1.91
CA GLY A 147 8.11 2.21 1.32
C GLY A 147 9.26 3.20 1.28
N GLU A 148 8.97 4.45 0.93
CA GLU A 148 9.88 5.58 0.72
C GLU A 148 10.67 5.49 -0.59
N ALA A 149 11.81 4.84 -0.66
CA ALA A 149 12.67 4.86 -1.85
C ALA A 149 13.24 3.50 -2.23
N GLY A 150 12.87 3.01 -3.37
CA GLY A 150 13.21 1.69 -3.91
C GLY A 150 12.01 1.05 -4.58
N ASN A 151 12.13 -0.18 -4.98
CA ASN A 151 11.00 -0.94 -5.50
C ASN A 151 10.43 -1.78 -4.37
N ASP A 152 9.35 -1.31 -3.76
CA ASP A 152 8.82 -1.81 -2.50
C ASP A 152 7.59 -2.69 -2.68
N ALA A 153 7.36 -3.59 -1.74
CA ALA A 153 6.18 -4.43 -1.68
C ALA A 153 5.43 -4.20 -0.36
N LEU A 154 4.23 -3.61 -0.44
CA LEU A 154 3.42 -3.23 0.70
C LEU A 154 2.12 -4.03 0.73
N GLN A 155 1.78 -4.58 1.88
CA GLN A 155 0.54 -5.27 2.14
C GLN A 155 -0.08 -4.77 3.44
N GLY A 156 -1.27 -4.15 3.37
CA GLY A 156 -2.04 -3.71 4.54
C GLY A 156 -2.50 -4.90 5.36
N GLY A 157 -3.58 -5.53 4.97
CA GLY A 157 -4.03 -6.76 5.58
C GLY A 157 -5.50 -6.77 5.95
N LEU A 158 -5.84 -6.72 7.22
CA LEU A 158 -7.19 -6.58 7.76
C LEU A 158 -7.30 -5.24 8.47
N GLY A 159 -8.22 -4.39 8.08
CA GLY A 159 -8.44 -3.06 8.65
C GLY A 159 -8.49 -2.01 7.56
N ASP A 160 -8.69 -0.76 7.94
CA ASP A 160 -8.71 0.35 6.99
C ASP A 160 -7.29 0.93 6.87
N ASP A 161 -6.52 0.46 5.89
CA ASP A 161 -5.08 0.68 5.78
C ASP A 161 -4.70 1.89 4.91
N ALA A 162 -3.53 2.48 5.18
CA ALA A 162 -2.96 3.55 4.37
C ALA A 162 -1.55 3.17 3.86
N LEU A 163 -1.43 2.92 2.56
CA LEU A 163 -0.22 2.46 1.90
C LEU A 163 0.35 3.53 0.97
N ARG A 164 1.65 3.74 1.05
CA ARG A 164 2.38 4.60 0.13
C ARG A 164 3.66 3.91 -0.33
N GLY A 165 3.80 3.69 -1.66
CA GLY A 165 5.01 3.16 -2.27
C GLY A 165 6.16 4.17 -2.13
N GLY A 166 6.09 5.25 -2.84
CA GLY A 166 7.06 6.34 -2.72
C GLY A 166 7.78 6.65 -4.00
N ALA A 167 9.02 6.24 -4.16
CA ALA A 167 9.77 6.41 -5.37
C ALA A 167 10.40 5.09 -5.83
N GLY A 168 10.02 4.60 -6.98
CA GLY A 168 10.43 3.31 -7.56
C GLY A 168 9.24 2.61 -8.20
N GLU A 169 9.43 1.40 -8.66
CA GLU A 169 8.35 0.56 -9.17
C GLU A 169 7.79 -0.26 -8.01
N ASP A 170 6.68 0.20 -7.42
CA ASP A 170 6.14 -0.34 -6.18
C ASP A 170 4.95 -1.29 -6.41
N THR A 171 4.71 -2.19 -5.46
CA THR A 171 3.56 -3.09 -5.48
C THR A 171 2.79 -2.95 -4.17
N LEU A 172 1.54 -2.46 -4.26
CA LEU A 172 0.67 -2.19 -3.13
C LEU A 172 -0.57 -3.08 -3.18
N PHE A 173 -0.86 -3.72 -2.06
CA PHE A 173 -2.03 -4.54 -1.86
C PHE A 173 -2.74 -4.11 -0.58
N GLY A 174 -3.96 -3.56 -0.70
CA GLY A 174 -4.73 -3.06 0.45
C GLY A 174 -5.07 -4.17 1.43
N GLY A 175 -5.93 -5.04 1.02
CA GLY A 175 -6.41 -6.16 1.81
C GLY A 175 -7.90 -6.03 2.10
N TRP A 176 -8.33 -6.31 3.29
CA TRP A 176 -9.73 -6.22 3.71
C TRP A 176 -9.96 -4.92 4.46
N GLY A 177 -10.85 -4.09 4.00
CA GLY A 177 -11.23 -2.83 4.61
C GLY A 177 -11.31 -1.70 3.59
N ASP A 178 -11.63 -0.49 4.05
CA ASP A 178 -11.68 0.70 3.19
C ASP A 178 -10.26 1.31 3.10
N ASP A 179 -9.44 0.87 2.13
CA ASP A 179 -8.04 1.18 2.06
C ASP A 179 -7.71 2.44 1.24
N THR A 180 -6.54 3.02 1.50
CA THR A 180 -6.01 4.15 0.75
C THR A 180 -4.60 3.85 0.24
N LEU A 181 -4.44 3.72 -1.08
CA LEU A 181 -3.21 3.35 -1.75
C LEU A 181 -2.68 4.49 -2.62
N PHE A 182 -1.41 4.84 -2.42
CA PHE A 182 -0.66 5.79 -3.25
C PHE A 182 0.60 5.11 -3.79
N GLY A 183 0.71 4.91 -5.10
CA GLY A 183 1.92 4.42 -5.76
C GLY A 183 3.06 5.40 -5.54
N GLY A 184 3.00 6.53 -6.19
CA GLY A 184 3.98 7.61 -6.00
C GLY A 184 4.66 8.04 -7.27
N TRP A 185 5.96 7.83 -7.41
CA TRP A 185 6.73 8.03 -8.62
C TRP A 185 7.30 6.71 -9.12
N GLY A 186 7.05 6.35 -10.33
CA GLY A 186 7.50 5.12 -10.96
C GLY A 186 6.34 4.33 -11.52
N ASP A 187 6.61 3.21 -12.17
CA ASP A 187 5.56 2.38 -12.75
C ASP A 187 5.05 1.41 -11.69
N ASP A 188 3.92 1.75 -11.05
CA ASP A 188 3.42 1.09 -9.86
C ASP A 188 2.32 0.07 -10.15
N THR A 189 2.12 -0.87 -9.23
CA THR A 189 1.00 -1.81 -9.25
C THR A 189 0.19 -1.68 -7.96
N LEU A 190 -1.08 -1.27 -8.08
CA LEU A 190 -2.01 -1.09 -6.97
C LEU A 190 -3.18 -2.06 -7.07
N THR A 191 -3.50 -2.75 -5.99
CA THR A 191 -4.63 -3.67 -5.91
C THR A 191 -5.51 -3.36 -4.71
N GLY A 192 -6.75 -2.92 -4.98
CA GLY A 192 -7.83 -2.78 -4.01
C GLY A 192 -9.01 -3.75 -4.27
N ALA A 193 -8.87 -4.67 -5.22
CA ALA A 193 -9.95 -5.55 -5.68
C ALA A 193 -10.04 -6.88 -4.92
N ASP A 194 -9.82 -6.89 -3.64
CA ASP A 194 -9.67 -8.08 -2.81
C ASP A 194 -10.89 -8.44 -1.97
N ASP A 195 -11.77 -7.49 -1.70
CA ASP A 195 -13.07 -7.77 -1.09
C ASP A 195 -14.24 -7.14 -1.88
N LEU A 196 -15.48 -7.56 -1.56
CA LEU A 196 -16.67 -7.20 -2.34
C LEU A 196 -17.48 -6.05 -1.73
N GLN A 197 -17.09 -5.49 -0.62
CA GLN A 197 -17.90 -4.54 0.15
C GLN A 197 -17.14 -3.31 0.64
N SER A 198 -15.83 -3.29 0.51
CA SER A 198 -14.96 -2.15 0.79
C SER A 198 -15.04 -1.09 -0.31
N ARG A 199 -14.52 0.05 0.01
CA ARG A 199 -14.37 1.14 -0.92
C ARG A 199 -12.97 1.72 -0.82
N ASP A 200 -12.11 1.33 -1.72
CA ASP A 200 -10.75 1.76 -1.71
C ASP A 200 -10.51 3.06 -2.48
N TYR A 201 -9.47 3.76 -2.09
CA TYR A 201 -8.97 4.94 -2.79
C TYR A 201 -7.60 4.64 -3.37
N LEU A 202 -7.52 4.52 -4.69
CA LEU A 202 -6.34 4.12 -5.43
C LEU A 202 -5.81 5.31 -6.23
N ASN A 203 -4.55 5.66 -6.03
CA ASN A 203 -3.87 6.72 -6.77
C ASN A 203 -2.52 6.22 -7.27
N GLY A 204 -2.37 6.05 -8.59
CA GLY A 204 -1.11 5.63 -9.22
C GLY A 204 -0.01 6.64 -8.97
N GLY A 205 -0.22 7.87 -9.40
CA GLY A 205 0.71 8.96 -9.16
C GLY A 205 1.40 9.43 -10.43
N GLY A 206 2.63 9.06 -10.66
CA GLY A 206 3.31 9.42 -11.89
C GLY A 206 4.25 8.33 -12.36
N GLY A 207 4.04 7.86 -13.57
CA GLY A 207 4.63 6.71 -14.23
C GLY A 207 3.55 5.94 -14.97
N ASP A 208 3.87 4.82 -15.57
CA ASP A 208 2.91 4.00 -16.30
C ASP A 208 2.36 2.91 -15.35
N ASP A 209 1.21 3.18 -14.71
CA ASP A 209 0.70 2.41 -13.58
C ASP A 209 -0.28 1.29 -13.99
N LEU A 210 -0.33 0.23 -13.19
CA LEU A 210 -1.37 -0.80 -13.23
C LEU A 210 -2.23 -0.74 -11.98
N ILE A 211 -3.51 -0.41 -12.13
CA ILE A 211 -4.45 -0.29 -11.02
C ILE A 211 -5.55 -1.33 -11.16
N VAL A 212 -5.65 -2.24 -10.19
CA VAL A 212 -6.71 -3.25 -10.12
C VAL A 212 -7.74 -2.82 -9.10
N ALA A 213 -8.91 -2.39 -9.56
CA ALA A 213 -9.94 -1.82 -8.72
C ALA A 213 -11.15 -2.75 -8.55
N GLY A 214 -11.73 -2.70 -7.38
CA GLY A 214 -12.90 -3.43 -6.94
C GLY A 214 -14.22 -2.68 -7.11
N ALA A 215 -15.23 -3.19 -6.45
CA ALA A 215 -16.58 -2.67 -6.51
C ALA A 215 -16.77 -1.44 -5.62
N GLY A 216 -16.95 -0.29 -6.22
CA GLY A 216 -17.19 0.97 -5.50
C GLY A 216 -15.96 1.82 -5.29
N ASP A 217 -14.79 1.32 -5.66
CA ASP A 217 -13.51 2.00 -5.52
C ASP A 217 -13.44 3.32 -6.28
N VAL A 218 -12.57 4.17 -5.81
CA VAL A 218 -12.26 5.46 -6.41
C VAL A 218 -10.82 5.43 -6.92
N VAL A 219 -10.67 5.57 -8.23
CA VAL A 219 -9.38 5.51 -8.92
C VAL A 219 -9.02 6.88 -9.47
N THR A 220 -7.78 7.28 -9.21
CA THR A 220 -7.07 8.37 -9.87
C THR A 220 -5.81 7.77 -10.46
N SER A 221 -5.69 7.72 -11.80
CA SER A 221 -4.51 7.09 -12.44
C SER A 221 -3.27 7.97 -12.28
N GLY A 222 -3.36 9.23 -12.64
CA GLY A 222 -2.27 10.19 -12.45
C GLY A 222 -1.62 10.65 -13.75
N GLU A 223 -0.28 10.82 -13.73
CA GLU A 223 0.52 11.20 -14.90
C GLU A 223 1.17 9.94 -15.51
N GLY A 224 0.91 9.64 -16.76
CA GLY A 224 1.53 8.50 -17.46
C GLY A 224 0.60 7.81 -18.42
N THR A 225 0.95 6.58 -18.77
CA THR A 225 0.12 5.70 -19.61
C THR A 225 -0.41 4.57 -18.76
N ASP A 226 -1.58 4.76 -18.20
CA ASP A 226 -2.08 3.91 -17.14
C ASP A 226 -3.01 2.79 -17.62
N GLN A 227 -3.01 1.70 -16.89
CA GLN A 227 -3.90 0.59 -17.11
C GLN A 227 -4.80 0.39 -15.88
N ILE A 228 -6.11 0.59 -16.06
CA ILE A 228 -7.09 0.39 -15.00
C ILE A 228 -7.85 -0.91 -15.28
N ALA A 229 -7.59 -1.93 -14.47
CA ALA A 229 -8.21 -3.24 -14.57
C ALA A 229 -9.43 -3.33 -13.64
N LEU A 230 -10.56 -3.70 -14.22
CA LEU A 230 -11.84 -3.86 -13.54
C LEU A 230 -12.37 -5.27 -13.86
N GLY A 231 -13.03 -5.93 -12.92
CA GLY A 231 -13.52 -7.27 -13.14
C GLY A 231 -15.03 -7.43 -13.03
N ASP A 232 -15.55 -8.62 -13.37
CA ASP A 232 -16.96 -8.98 -13.19
C ASP A 232 -17.38 -9.08 -11.71
N TRP A 233 -16.40 -9.11 -10.80
CA TRP A 233 -16.61 -8.96 -9.36
C TRP A 233 -17.27 -7.63 -8.98
N ILE A 234 -17.12 -6.57 -9.78
CA ILE A 234 -17.73 -5.25 -9.56
C ILE A 234 -19.25 -5.28 -9.55
N GLY A 235 -19.88 -6.18 -10.27
CA GLY A 235 -21.35 -6.20 -10.46
C GLY A 235 -22.19 -6.37 -9.18
N GLN A 236 -21.61 -6.66 -8.03
CA GLN A 236 -22.34 -6.87 -6.77
C GLN A 236 -22.14 -5.78 -5.70
N GLY A 237 -21.11 -4.95 -5.80
CA GLY A 237 -20.75 -3.92 -4.81
C GLY A 237 -20.98 -2.48 -5.28
N GLY A 238 -21.16 -2.24 -6.56
CA GLY A 238 -21.30 -0.90 -7.15
C GLY A 238 -20.26 -0.67 -8.26
N ALA A 239 -20.42 0.40 -9.01
CA ALA A 239 -19.49 0.76 -10.07
C ALA A 239 -18.23 1.42 -9.50
N ALA A 240 -17.06 1.08 -10.01
CA ALA A 240 -15.84 1.83 -9.74
C ALA A 240 -15.97 3.28 -10.26
N GLN A 241 -15.30 4.22 -9.59
CA GLN A 241 -15.28 5.63 -9.98
C GLN A 241 -13.89 6.02 -10.44
N ILE A 242 -13.71 6.28 -11.72
CA ILE A 242 -12.44 6.71 -12.31
C ILE A 242 -12.52 8.23 -12.48
N MET A 243 -11.59 8.96 -11.85
CA MET A 243 -11.72 10.39 -11.62
C MET A 243 -10.99 11.29 -12.61
N ASP A 244 -9.99 10.76 -13.34
CA ASP A 244 -9.07 11.57 -14.17
C ASP A 244 -8.63 10.89 -15.47
N TYR A 245 -9.48 10.05 -16.03
CA TYR A 245 -9.19 9.30 -17.25
C TYR A 245 -8.76 10.19 -18.45
N HIS A 246 -7.65 9.85 -19.07
CA HIS A 246 -7.08 10.50 -20.26
C HIS A 246 -7.04 9.53 -21.44
N ALA A 247 -7.97 9.66 -22.37
CA ALA A 247 -8.15 8.70 -23.48
C ALA A 247 -6.95 8.57 -24.45
N ASP A 248 -6.03 9.56 -24.47
CA ASP A 248 -4.83 9.50 -25.32
C ASP A 248 -3.71 8.65 -24.69
N ASP A 249 -3.74 8.46 -23.36
CA ASP A 249 -2.68 7.84 -22.58
C ASP A 249 -3.17 6.59 -21.83
N ASP A 250 -4.39 6.62 -21.25
CA ASP A 250 -4.90 5.54 -20.40
C ASP A 250 -5.69 4.47 -21.12
N SER A 251 -5.77 3.28 -20.51
CA SER A 251 -6.57 2.16 -21.00
C SER A 251 -7.41 1.51 -19.91
N LEU A 252 -8.63 1.10 -20.26
CA LEU A 252 -9.52 0.34 -19.39
C LEU A 252 -9.51 -1.13 -19.76
N LEU A 253 -9.20 -2.00 -18.80
CA LEU A 253 -9.18 -3.44 -18.95
C LEU A 253 -10.35 -4.03 -18.16
N PHE A 254 -11.27 -4.75 -18.84
CA PHE A 254 -12.35 -5.45 -18.15
C PHE A 254 -12.11 -6.95 -18.18
N VAL A 255 -11.88 -7.53 -17.00
CA VAL A 255 -11.75 -8.97 -16.80
C VAL A 255 -13.14 -9.57 -16.60
N TRP A 256 -13.52 -10.58 -17.39
CA TRP A 256 -14.82 -11.23 -17.31
C TRP A 256 -14.72 -12.75 -17.17
N ASP A 257 -15.65 -13.37 -16.42
CA ASP A 257 -15.68 -14.82 -16.20
C ASP A 257 -16.14 -15.58 -17.45
N ASP A 258 -15.20 -16.12 -18.19
CA ASP A 258 -15.42 -16.94 -19.38
C ASP A 258 -15.86 -18.38 -19.07
N SER A 259 -15.89 -18.79 -17.80
CA SER A 259 -16.34 -20.12 -17.39
C SER A 259 -17.86 -20.25 -17.36
N SER A 260 -18.60 -19.15 -17.14
CA SER A 260 -20.03 -19.13 -16.84
C SER A 260 -20.94 -18.99 -18.07
N ALA A 261 -20.51 -18.34 -19.13
CA ALA A 261 -21.36 -17.92 -20.27
C ALA A 261 -21.13 -18.68 -21.58
N ASN A 262 -20.72 -19.95 -21.55
CA ASN A 262 -20.27 -20.69 -22.73
C ASN A 262 -19.10 -20.02 -23.48
N GLY A 263 -18.30 -19.21 -22.79
CA GLY A 263 -17.19 -18.47 -23.36
C GLY A 263 -17.61 -17.30 -24.28
N ALA A 264 -18.84 -16.82 -24.18
CA ALA A 264 -19.28 -15.65 -24.95
C ALA A 264 -18.91 -14.36 -24.25
N GLU A 265 -18.21 -13.49 -24.95
CA GLU A 265 -17.85 -12.15 -24.49
C GLU A 265 -19.11 -11.33 -24.12
N PRO A 266 -19.15 -10.67 -22.94
CA PRO A 266 -20.30 -9.87 -22.53
C PRO A 266 -20.48 -8.63 -23.44
N PRO A 267 -21.71 -8.21 -23.72
CA PRO A 267 -21.95 -7.00 -24.49
C PRO A 267 -21.49 -5.77 -23.70
N LEU A 268 -20.64 -4.97 -24.36
CA LEU A 268 -20.14 -3.70 -23.84
C LEU A 268 -21.03 -2.55 -24.33
N SER A 269 -21.41 -1.65 -23.44
CA SER A 269 -22.14 -0.42 -23.75
C SER A 269 -21.55 0.79 -23.04
N ILE A 270 -21.46 1.92 -23.76
CA ILE A 270 -20.94 3.19 -23.22
C ILE A 270 -22.03 4.24 -23.39
N LEU A 271 -22.43 4.87 -22.31
CA LEU A 271 -23.51 5.84 -22.25
C LEU A 271 -23.11 7.08 -21.43
N PRO A 272 -23.60 8.29 -21.79
CA PRO A 272 -23.45 9.43 -20.88
C PRO A 272 -24.28 9.19 -19.60
N ASP A 273 -23.75 9.59 -18.45
CA ASP A 273 -24.51 9.51 -17.19
C ASP A 273 -25.70 10.47 -17.24
N PRO A 274 -26.95 9.99 -17.07
CA PRO A 274 -28.14 10.84 -17.09
C PRO A 274 -28.24 11.75 -15.86
N GLU A 275 -27.53 11.46 -14.80
CA GLU A 275 -27.52 12.23 -13.55
C GLU A 275 -26.37 13.26 -13.49
N ASP A 276 -25.26 12.97 -14.19
CA ASP A 276 -24.09 13.86 -14.28
C ASP A 276 -23.54 13.92 -15.71
N ALA A 277 -23.77 15.03 -16.38
CA ALA A 277 -23.37 15.24 -17.78
C ALA A 277 -21.84 15.28 -18.00
N GLY A 278 -21.03 15.27 -16.94
CA GLY A 278 -19.57 15.20 -16.97
C GLY A 278 -19.02 13.78 -16.84
N GLN A 279 -19.90 12.78 -16.73
CA GLN A 279 -19.49 11.39 -16.53
C GLN A 279 -19.94 10.48 -17.68
N THR A 280 -19.15 9.46 -17.93
CA THR A 280 -19.46 8.37 -18.86
C THR A 280 -19.68 7.09 -18.06
N LEU A 281 -20.77 6.38 -18.37
CA LEU A 281 -21.07 5.06 -17.80
C LEU A 281 -20.54 3.98 -18.73
N VAL A 282 -19.80 3.03 -18.18
CA VAL A 282 -19.40 1.80 -18.85
C VAL A 282 -20.22 0.65 -18.29
N LEU A 283 -20.88 -0.10 -19.17
CA LEU A 283 -21.76 -1.20 -18.81
C LEU A 283 -21.29 -2.51 -19.48
N LEU A 284 -21.24 -3.57 -18.69
CA LEU A 284 -21.12 -4.95 -19.17
C LEU A 284 -22.42 -5.68 -18.86
N ASP A 285 -23.03 -6.29 -19.87
CA ASP A 285 -24.31 -7.03 -19.75
C ASP A 285 -25.42 -6.18 -19.09
N ASP A 286 -25.50 -4.88 -19.45
CA ASP A 286 -26.41 -3.86 -18.89
C ASP A 286 -26.16 -3.51 -17.40
N ILE A 287 -25.07 -3.98 -16.79
CA ILE A 287 -24.65 -3.62 -15.44
C ILE A 287 -23.61 -2.51 -15.52
N ILE A 288 -23.79 -1.42 -14.76
CA ILE A 288 -22.79 -0.34 -14.67
C ILE A 288 -21.58 -0.88 -13.90
N VAL A 289 -20.43 -0.96 -14.56
CA VAL A 289 -19.17 -1.43 -13.97
C VAL A 289 -18.20 -0.28 -13.68
N ALA A 290 -18.28 0.82 -14.43
CA ALA A 290 -17.49 2.01 -14.15
C ALA A 290 -18.29 3.30 -14.41
N ARG A 291 -17.92 4.36 -13.66
CA ARG A 291 -18.26 5.76 -13.89
C ARG A 291 -16.97 6.52 -14.12
N VAL A 292 -16.80 7.07 -15.30
CA VAL A 292 -15.54 7.69 -15.74
C VAL A 292 -15.72 9.20 -15.84
N VAL A 293 -14.85 9.94 -15.16
CA VAL A 293 -14.70 11.40 -15.24
C VAL A 293 -13.39 11.68 -15.99
N GLY A 294 -13.39 12.62 -16.91
CA GLY A 294 -12.22 12.94 -17.73
C GLY A 294 -12.60 13.02 -19.20
N ASP A 295 -11.75 12.48 -20.06
CA ASP A 295 -12.03 12.41 -21.49
C ASP A 295 -13.16 11.43 -21.81
N SER A 296 -13.73 11.56 -22.99
CA SER A 296 -14.81 10.67 -23.41
C SER A 296 -14.26 9.28 -23.78
N VAL A 297 -14.71 8.29 -23.02
CA VAL A 297 -14.40 6.87 -23.29
C VAL A 297 -15.12 6.38 -24.53
N THR A 298 -14.41 5.62 -25.36
CA THR A 298 -14.96 4.90 -26.52
C THR A 298 -14.71 3.39 -26.41
N THR A 299 -15.32 2.60 -27.28
CA THR A 299 -15.08 1.14 -27.29
C THR A 299 -13.66 0.76 -27.70
N ASP A 300 -12.91 1.67 -28.32
CA ASP A 300 -11.54 1.43 -28.73
C ASP A 300 -10.55 1.60 -27.56
N ASP A 301 -10.98 2.28 -26.49
CA ASP A 301 -10.20 2.52 -25.27
C ASP A 301 -10.37 1.39 -24.25
N ILE A 302 -11.21 0.39 -24.55
CA ILE A 302 -11.56 -0.70 -23.64
C ILE A 302 -11.12 -2.04 -24.21
N ALA A 303 -10.35 -2.80 -23.43
CA ALA A 303 -10.03 -4.18 -23.71
C ALA A 303 -10.85 -5.14 -22.83
N LEU A 304 -11.53 -6.12 -23.43
CA LEU A 304 -12.22 -7.20 -22.72
C LEU A 304 -11.28 -8.41 -22.62
N ILE A 305 -10.94 -8.81 -21.41
CA ILE A 305 -9.99 -9.88 -21.12
C ILE A 305 -10.72 -11.03 -20.42
N PRO A 306 -10.75 -12.26 -21.00
CA PRO A 306 -11.33 -13.40 -20.30
C PRO A 306 -10.50 -13.75 -19.06
N LEU A 307 -11.17 -14.13 -17.97
CA LEU A 307 -10.52 -14.48 -16.70
C LEU A 307 -9.43 -15.54 -16.86
N SER A 308 -9.67 -16.52 -17.77
CA SER A 308 -8.66 -17.53 -18.10
C SER A 308 -7.35 -16.98 -18.66
N ALA A 309 -7.37 -15.79 -19.28
CA ALA A 309 -6.18 -15.09 -19.76
C ALA A 309 -5.65 -14.06 -18.76
N ALA A 310 -6.49 -13.54 -17.88
CA ALA A 310 -6.12 -12.55 -16.88
C ALA A 310 -5.11 -13.09 -15.86
N PHE A 311 -5.22 -14.38 -15.48
CA PHE A 311 -4.22 -15.04 -14.63
C PHE A 311 -2.80 -15.02 -15.22
N ASP A 312 -2.68 -15.19 -16.54
CA ASP A 312 -1.38 -15.16 -17.22
C ASP A 312 -0.78 -13.73 -17.28
N LEU A 313 -1.61 -12.72 -17.05
CA LEU A 313 -1.23 -11.31 -17.05
C LEU A 313 -1.07 -10.72 -15.63
N GLY A 314 -1.32 -11.52 -14.58
CA GLY A 314 -1.27 -11.05 -13.19
C GLY A 314 -2.44 -10.14 -12.77
N LEU A 315 -3.51 -10.10 -13.57
CA LEU A 315 -4.70 -9.26 -13.32
C LEU A 315 -5.79 -9.96 -12.46
N ALA A 316 -5.56 -11.19 -12.06
CA ALA A 316 -6.47 -11.96 -11.21
C ALA A 316 -5.66 -12.90 -10.31
N ALA A 317 -6.09 -13.06 -9.06
CA ALA A 317 -5.49 -13.92 -8.04
C ALA A 317 -6.25 -15.23 -7.85
#